data_54e0d86a10a1e2e5c189656b5ba0fdd7
#
_entry.id   54e0d86a10a1e2e5c189656b5ba0fdd7
#
_cell.length_a   1.000
_cell.length_b   1.000
_cell.length_c   1.000
_cell.angle_alpha   90.00
_cell.angle_beta   90.00
_cell.angle_gamma   90.00
#
_symmetry.space_group_name_H-M   'P 1'
#
loop_
_entity.id
_entity.type
_entity.pdbx_description
1 polymer ?
#
loop_
_entity_poly.entity_id
_entity_poly.type
_entity_poly.pdbx_seq_one_letter_code
_entity_poly.pdbx_strand_id
1 'polypeptide(L)'
;MKKFWAILLILWPYLLIPFMLVMHILSDGASKTPELLIYCCCTPVVYIANIICACRTKDPSSLVLWNMLMKLLHIPSYALIFLLGVMLTGQLIVGSPLGLIIVPILIAIDVLLLCTTSSYGINALVKAKKKNRISKVFMVVNIVLHLIFVWDVISSVIVFFKIRKAKPAE
;
A
#
# COMPACT_ATOMS: atom_id res chain seq x y z
N MET A 1 17.93 -0.47 7.73
CA MET A 1 17.06 0.62 7.27
C MET A 1 15.96 0.17 6.28
N LYS A 2 16.27 -0.60 5.21
CA LYS A 2 15.28 -0.96 4.17
C LYS A 2 14.10 -1.81 4.67
N LYS A 3 14.36 -2.77 5.56
CA LYS A 3 13.31 -3.62 6.17
C LYS A 3 12.39 -2.82 7.10
N PHE A 4 12.94 -1.84 7.83
CA PHE A 4 12.19 -0.99 8.74
C PHE A 4 11.05 -0.23 8.02
N TRP A 5 11.35 0.44 6.90
CA TRP A 5 10.34 1.17 6.14
C TRP A 5 9.25 0.26 5.56
N ALA A 6 9.63 -0.94 5.11
CA ALA A 6 8.66 -1.92 4.62
C ALA A 6 7.71 -2.42 5.73
N ILE A 7 8.25 -2.71 6.92
CA ILE A 7 7.45 -3.11 8.08
C ILE A 7 6.57 -1.94 8.55
N LEU A 8 7.12 -0.74 8.58
CA LEU A 8 6.35 0.46 8.95
C LEU A 8 5.17 0.68 7.99
N LEU A 9 5.37 0.49 6.67
CA LEU A 9 4.29 0.59 5.70
C LEU A 9 3.19 -0.45 5.93
N ILE A 10 3.57 -1.69 6.26
CA ILE A 10 2.60 -2.76 6.58
C ILE A 10 1.78 -2.39 7.81
N LEU A 11 2.43 -1.88 8.85
CA LEU A 11 1.77 -1.57 10.11
C LEU A 11 1.01 -0.24 10.08
N TRP A 12 1.37 0.67 9.16
CA TRP A 12 0.87 2.04 9.15
C TRP A 12 -0.66 2.16 9.20
N PRO A 13 -1.44 1.45 8.36
CA PRO A 13 -2.90 1.50 8.45
C PRO A 13 -3.47 0.98 9.77
N TYR A 14 -2.80 0.01 10.39
CA TYR A 14 -3.23 -0.58 11.65
C TYR A 14 -2.85 0.26 12.87
N LEU A 15 -1.84 1.14 12.73
CA LEU A 15 -1.43 2.07 13.79
C LEU A 15 -2.43 3.22 14.00
N LEU A 16 -3.34 3.48 13.07
CA LEU A 16 -4.31 4.56 13.19
C LEU A 16 -5.16 4.44 14.45
N ILE A 17 -5.74 3.26 14.70
CA ILE A 17 -6.63 3.03 15.84
C ILE A 17 -5.90 3.18 17.18
N PRO A 18 -4.76 2.46 17.44
CA PRO A 18 -4.03 2.63 18.69
C PRO A 18 -3.45 4.04 18.85
N PHE A 19 -3.01 4.69 17.76
CA PHE A 19 -2.56 6.07 17.80
C PHE A 19 -3.66 7.02 18.25
N MET A 20 -4.85 6.94 17.68
CA MET A 20 -6.00 7.75 18.06
C MET A 20 -6.42 7.48 19.52
N LEU A 21 -6.36 6.23 19.98
CA LEU A 21 -6.69 5.86 21.35
C LEU A 21 -5.69 6.47 22.35
N VAL A 22 -4.39 6.32 22.10
CA VAL A 22 -3.32 6.86 22.96
C VAL A 22 -3.42 8.39 23.04
N MET A 23 -3.59 9.05 21.91
CA MET A 23 -3.69 10.50 21.87
C MET A 23 -4.96 11.00 22.57
N HIS A 24 -6.08 10.27 22.43
CA HIS A 24 -7.32 10.60 23.15
C HIS A 24 -7.15 10.51 24.68
N ILE A 25 -6.42 9.51 25.16
CA ILE A 25 -6.10 9.36 26.59
C ILE A 25 -5.19 10.51 27.07
N LEU A 26 -4.18 10.87 26.27
CA LEU A 26 -3.22 11.91 26.64
C LEU A 26 -3.81 13.34 26.59
N SER A 27 -4.86 13.54 25.80
CA SER A 27 -5.50 14.86 25.61
C SER A 27 -6.69 15.12 26.55
N ASP A 28 -6.89 14.27 27.57
CA ASP A 28 -8.03 14.37 28.51
C ASP A 28 -9.40 14.58 27.82
N GLY A 29 -9.55 14.02 26.62
CA GLY A 29 -10.77 14.14 25.83
C GLY A 29 -10.97 15.49 25.11
N ALA A 30 -10.01 16.41 25.19
CA ALA A 30 -10.07 17.64 24.43
C ALA A 30 -9.82 17.40 22.92
N SER A 31 -10.56 18.09 22.10
CA SER A 31 -10.69 18.06 20.62
C SER A 31 -9.84 17.05 19.83
N LYS A 32 -10.53 16.15 19.09
CA LYS A 32 -9.97 15.06 18.25
C LYS A 32 -9.30 15.52 16.94
N THR A 33 -9.27 16.79 16.63
CA THR A 33 -8.82 17.34 15.34
C THR A 33 -7.30 17.31 15.11
N PRO A 34 -6.42 17.64 16.10
CA PRO A 34 -4.98 17.69 15.84
C PRO A 34 -4.37 16.31 15.61
N GLU A 35 -4.93 15.26 16.20
CA GLU A 35 -4.40 13.90 16.16
C GLU A 35 -4.52 13.30 14.77
N LEU A 36 -5.71 13.40 14.17
CA LEU A 36 -5.95 12.96 12.80
C LEU A 36 -5.10 13.75 11.80
N LEU A 37 -4.94 15.06 12.04
CA LEU A 37 -4.11 15.90 11.19
C LEU A 37 -2.63 15.47 11.24
N ILE A 38 -2.08 15.17 12.41
CA ILE A 38 -0.71 14.67 12.57
C ILE A 38 -0.54 13.35 11.80
N TYR A 39 -1.46 12.40 11.95
CA TYR A 39 -1.42 11.14 11.22
C TYR A 39 -1.46 11.37 9.70
N CYS A 40 -2.36 12.22 9.22
CA CYS A 40 -2.48 12.57 7.80
C CYS A 40 -1.21 13.24 7.26
N CYS A 41 -0.55 14.11 8.03
CA CYS A 41 0.71 14.74 7.64
C CYS A 41 1.89 13.76 7.61
N CYS A 42 1.91 12.77 8.50
CA CYS A 42 2.96 11.75 8.53
C CYS A 42 2.80 10.69 7.42
N THR A 43 1.58 10.41 6.98
CA THR A 43 1.28 9.38 5.97
C THR A 43 2.04 9.59 4.65
N PRO A 44 2.06 10.77 4.02
CA PRO A 44 2.83 11.00 2.79
C PRO A 44 4.33 10.76 2.99
N VAL A 45 4.87 11.11 4.15
CA VAL A 45 6.30 10.91 4.47
C VAL A 45 6.64 9.41 4.48
N VAL A 46 5.81 8.60 5.14
CA VAL A 46 5.99 7.14 5.17
C VAL A 46 5.89 6.55 3.75
N TYR A 47 4.93 7.01 2.95
CA TYR A 47 4.72 6.52 1.59
C TYR A 47 5.87 6.90 0.66
N ILE A 48 6.31 8.15 0.67
CA ILE A 48 7.44 8.63 -0.15
C ILE A 48 8.72 7.89 0.25
N ALA A 49 9.01 7.75 1.55
CA ALA A 49 10.16 7.00 2.02
C ALA A 49 10.17 5.55 1.53
N ASN A 50 9.00 4.89 1.51
CA ASN A 50 8.86 3.54 0.98
C ASN A 50 9.10 3.45 -0.53
N ILE A 51 8.57 4.38 -1.33
CA ILE A 51 8.84 4.45 -2.78
C ILE A 51 10.34 4.60 -3.03
N ILE A 52 11.01 5.52 -2.30
CA ILE A 52 12.47 5.70 -2.41
C ILE A 52 13.22 4.42 -2.04
N CYS A 53 12.80 3.72 -0.98
CA CYS A 53 13.38 2.44 -0.58
C CYS A 53 13.20 1.35 -1.64
N ALA A 54 12.02 1.25 -2.28
CA ALA A 54 11.76 0.33 -3.38
C ALA A 54 12.69 0.61 -4.57
N CYS A 55 12.88 1.89 -4.94
CA CYS A 55 13.76 2.29 -6.02
C CYS A 55 15.24 1.96 -5.73
N ARG A 56 15.70 2.18 -4.50
CA ARG A 56 17.09 1.95 -4.06
C ARG A 56 17.45 0.48 -3.80
N THR A 57 16.47 -0.41 -3.67
CA THR A 57 16.71 -1.84 -3.43
C THR A 57 17.14 -2.55 -4.71
N LYS A 58 18.35 -3.09 -4.78
CA LYS A 58 18.95 -3.67 -5.99
C LYS A 58 18.49 -5.11 -6.29
N ASP A 59 18.13 -5.87 -5.25
CA ASP A 59 17.75 -7.28 -5.39
C ASP A 59 16.25 -7.44 -5.72
N PRO A 60 15.91 -8.00 -6.91
CA PRO A 60 14.53 -8.23 -7.29
C PRO A 60 13.83 -9.29 -6.42
N SER A 61 14.56 -10.27 -5.89
CA SER A 61 13.99 -11.34 -5.05
C SER A 61 13.49 -10.79 -3.71
N SER A 62 14.21 -9.84 -3.13
CA SER A 62 13.78 -9.13 -1.92
C SER A 62 12.56 -8.24 -2.19
N LEU A 63 12.56 -7.53 -3.33
CA LEU A 63 11.46 -6.65 -3.70
C LEU A 63 10.14 -7.40 -3.90
N VAL A 64 10.16 -8.56 -4.59
CA VAL A 64 8.93 -9.35 -4.80
C VAL A 64 8.41 -9.95 -3.50
N LEU A 65 9.30 -10.33 -2.58
CA LEU A 65 8.88 -10.81 -1.25
C LEU A 65 8.13 -9.73 -0.49
N TRP A 66 8.71 -8.52 -0.40
CA TRP A 66 8.08 -7.40 0.29
C TRP A 66 6.79 -6.96 -0.39
N ASN A 67 6.76 -6.92 -1.74
CA ASN A 67 5.54 -6.63 -2.49
C ASN A 67 4.41 -7.60 -2.15
N MET A 68 4.68 -8.90 -2.19
CA MET A 68 3.69 -9.93 -1.86
C MET A 68 3.22 -9.81 -0.41
N LEU A 69 4.15 -9.68 0.57
CA LEU A 69 3.80 -9.57 1.98
C LEU A 69 2.96 -8.33 2.27
N MET A 70 3.35 -7.16 1.72
CA MET A 70 2.59 -5.93 1.88
C MET A 70 1.16 -6.12 1.38
N LYS A 71 0.97 -6.64 0.17
CA LYS A 71 -0.36 -6.79 -0.40
C LYS A 71 -1.24 -7.78 0.35
N LEU A 72 -0.69 -8.92 0.76
CA LEU A 72 -1.44 -9.90 1.55
C LEU A 72 -1.83 -9.33 2.93
N LEU A 73 -0.90 -8.64 3.59
CA LEU A 73 -1.16 -8.08 4.91
C LEU A 73 -2.07 -6.84 4.86
N HIS A 74 -2.19 -6.15 3.72
CA HIS A 74 -3.13 -5.03 3.55
C HIS A 74 -4.54 -5.46 3.15
N ILE A 75 -4.80 -6.74 2.86
CA ILE A 75 -6.17 -7.21 2.52
C ILE A 75 -7.20 -6.80 3.58
N PRO A 76 -6.97 -6.98 4.91
CA PRO A 76 -7.93 -6.53 5.91
C PRO A 76 -8.15 -5.01 5.91
N SER A 77 -7.09 -4.23 5.67
CA SER A 77 -7.19 -2.77 5.59
C SER A 77 -8.03 -2.33 4.39
N TYR A 78 -7.83 -2.95 3.23
CA TYR A 78 -8.64 -2.69 2.04
C TYR A 78 -10.11 -3.05 2.25
N ALA A 79 -10.39 -4.21 2.88
CA ALA A 79 -11.74 -4.61 3.22
C ALA A 79 -12.41 -3.60 4.17
N LEU A 80 -11.68 -3.11 5.17
CA LEU A 80 -12.18 -2.10 6.10
C LEU A 80 -12.50 -0.77 5.40
N ILE A 81 -11.59 -0.27 4.56
CA ILE A 81 -11.77 0.97 3.78
C ILE A 81 -12.97 0.82 2.84
N PHE A 82 -13.10 -0.33 2.18
CA PHE A 82 -14.24 -0.62 1.31
C PHE A 82 -15.57 -0.60 2.07
N LEU A 83 -15.64 -1.27 3.23
CA LEU A 83 -16.86 -1.28 4.06
C LEU A 83 -17.22 0.12 4.55
N LEU A 84 -16.24 0.89 5.01
CA LEU A 84 -16.45 2.29 5.41
C LEU A 84 -16.92 3.14 4.22
N GLY A 85 -16.34 2.95 3.05
CA GLY A 85 -16.76 3.62 1.82
C GLY A 85 -18.22 3.33 1.45
N VAL A 86 -18.64 2.06 1.53
CA VAL A 86 -20.03 1.65 1.29
C VAL A 86 -20.99 2.30 2.31
N MET A 87 -20.65 2.26 3.60
CA MET A 87 -21.47 2.87 4.64
C MET A 87 -21.61 4.39 4.45
N LEU A 88 -20.54 5.09 4.13
CA LEU A 88 -20.54 6.53 3.92
C LEU A 88 -21.24 6.94 2.62
N THR A 89 -21.17 6.11 1.59
CA THR A 89 -21.93 6.32 0.35
C THR A 89 -23.42 6.16 0.61
N GLY A 90 -23.83 5.21 1.45
CA GLY A 90 -25.21 5.09 1.92
C GLY A 90 -25.70 6.36 2.64
N GLN A 91 -24.87 6.98 3.48
CA GLN A 91 -25.19 8.25 4.14
C GLN A 91 -25.32 9.43 3.16
N LEU A 92 -24.56 9.42 2.06
CA LEU A 92 -24.72 10.40 0.97
C LEU A 92 -26.12 10.34 0.34
N ILE A 93 -26.64 9.13 0.12
CA ILE A 93 -27.98 8.92 -0.46
C ILE A 93 -29.07 9.50 0.46
N VAL A 94 -28.85 9.46 1.78
CA VAL A 94 -29.78 10.00 2.79
C VAL A 94 -29.57 11.52 3.03
N GLY A 95 -28.65 12.16 2.29
CA GLY A 95 -28.42 13.61 2.34
C GLY A 95 -27.43 14.09 3.39
N SER A 96 -26.61 13.21 3.97
CA SER A 96 -25.55 13.59 4.90
C SER A 96 -24.34 14.21 4.17
N PRO A 97 -23.92 15.44 4.47
CA PRO A 97 -22.77 16.09 3.81
C PRO A 97 -21.43 15.44 4.17
N LEU A 98 -21.35 14.64 5.23
CA LEU A 98 -20.12 13.96 5.68
C LEU A 98 -19.56 13.02 4.62
N GLY A 99 -20.42 12.27 3.92
CA GLY A 99 -20.00 11.36 2.86
C GLY A 99 -19.31 12.08 1.68
N LEU A 100 -19.76 13.30 1.33
CA LEU A 100 -19.16 14.10 0.25
C LEU A 100 -17.69 14.44 0.49
N ILE A 101 -17.29 14.62 1.75
CA ILE A 101 -15.92 14.97 2.12
C ILE A 101 -15.06 13.71 2.36
N ILE A 102 -15.63 12.74 3.08
CA ILE A 102 -14.84 11.59 3.55
C ILE A 102 -14.61 10.56 2.45
N VAL A 103 -15.57 10.30 1.57
CA VAL A 103 -15.42 9.29 0.49
C VAL A 103 -14.26 9.62 -0.46
N PRO A 104 -14.09 10.85 -0.99
CA PRO A 104 -12.93 11.20 -1.80
C PRO A 104 -11.59 11.04 -1.06
N ILE A 105 -11.56 11.33 0.25
CA ILE A 105 -10.37 11.17 1.07
C ILE A 105 -9.99 9.68 1.21
N LEU A 106 -10.97 8.81 1.46
CA LEU A 106 -10.75 7.37 1.51
C LEU A 106 -10.23 6.82 0.19
N ILE A 107 -10.81 7.25 -0.94
CA ILE A 107 -10.33 6.88 -2.28
C ILE A 107 -8.90 7.33 -2.49
N ALA A 108 -8.55 8.57 -2.12
CA ALA A 108 -7.20 9.09 -2.25
C ALA A 108 -6.19 8.29 -1.41
N ILE A 109 -6.53 7.94 -0.18
CA ILE A 109 -5.69 7.09 0.70
C ILE A 109 -5.47 5.72 0.07
N ASP A 110 -6.51 5.11 -0.46
CA ASP A 110 -6.47 3.78 -1.08
C ASP A 110 -5.59 3.77 -2.34
N VAL A 111 -5.75 4.78 -3.20
CA VAL A 111 -4.91 4.95 -4.39
C VAL A 111 -3.45 5.19 -4.02
N LEU A 112 -3.17 6.02 -3.02
CA LEU A 112 -1.81 6.27 -2.54
C LEU A 112 -1.16 5.00 -1.97
N LEU A 113 -1.91 4.21 -1.21
CA LEU A 113 -1.45 2.93 -0.67
C LEU A 113 -1.17 1.93 -1.80
N LEU A 114 -2.08 1.84 -2.79
CA LEU A 114 -1.90 1.00 -3.98
C LEU A 114 -0.63 1.41 -4.76
N CYS A 115 -0.45 2.68 -5.05
CA CYS A 115 0.74 3.19 -5.76
C CYS A 115 2.04 2.88 -4.99
N THR A 116 2.02 3.07 -3.67
CA THR A 116 3.20 2.84 -2.83
C THR A 116 3.57 1.36 -2.79
N THR A 117 2.62 0.47 -2.56
CA THR A 117 2.86 -0.98 -2.56
C THR A 117 3.25 -1.49 -3.94
N SER A 118 2.59 -1.04 -5.00
CA SER A 118 2.89 -1.41 -6.38
C SER A 118 4.28 -0.96 -6.83
N SER A 119 4.84 0.10 -6.22
CA SER A 119 6.21 0.54 -6.51
C SER A 119 7.25 -0.58 -6.28
N TYR A 120 7.05 -1.44 -5.27
CA TYR A 120 7.91 -2.60 -5.01
C TYR A 120 7.80 -3.64 -6.13
N GLY A 121 6.59 -3.96 -6.57
CA GLY A 121 6.32 -4.90 -7.66
C GLY A 121 6.88 -4.42 -8.99
N ILE A 122 6.62 -3.18 -9.36
CA ILE A 122 7.11 -2.56 -10.61
C ILE A 122 8.64 -2.53 -10.63
N ASN A 123 9.28 -2.06 -9.56
CA ASN A 123 10.74 -2.05 -9.46
C ASN A 123 11.34 -3.47 -9.52
N ALA A 124 10.68 -4.46 -8.92
CA ALA A 124 11.10 -5.85 -8.99
C ALA A 124 11.06 -6.39 -10.43
N LEU A 125 9.96 -6.15 -11.14
CA LEU A 125 9.75 -6.57 -12.53
C LEU A 125 10.81 -5.93 -13.46
N VAL A 126 11.02 -4.62 -13.35
CA VAL A 126 12.01 -3.91 -14.15
C VAL A 126 13.43 -4.45 -13.90
N LYS A 127 13.79 -4.66 -12.63
CA LYS A 127 15.13 -5.19 -12.26
C LYS A 127 15.30 -6.65 -12.64
N ALA A 128 14.24 -7.48 -12.54
CA ALA A 128 14.27 -8.87 -12.99
C ALA A 128 14.40 -8.95 -14.52
N LYS A 129 13.76 -8.05 -15.26
CA LYS A 129 13.93 -7.96 -16.72
C LYS A 129 15.35 -7.53 -17.09
N LYS A 130 15.94 -6.54 -16.40
CA LYS A 130 17.34 -6.13 -16.63
C LYS A 130 18.34 -7.27 -16.39
N LYS A 131 18.00 -8.22 -15.50
CA LYS A 131 18.79 -9.45 -15.23
C LYS A 131 18.38 -10.64 -16.11
N ASN A 132 17.59 -10.45 -17.17
CA ASN A 132 17.09 -11.47 -18.09
C ASN A 132 16.34 -12.63 -17.42
N ARG A 133 15.77 -12.43 -16.21
CA ARG A 133 15.01 -13.46 -15.48
C ARG A 133 13.58 -13.65 -15.98
N ILE A 134 13.01 -12.64 -16.68
CA ILE A 134 11.64 -12.63 -17.18
C ILE A 134 11.56 -12.03 -18.58
N SER A 135 10.53 -12.41 -19.36
CA SER A 135 10.28 -11.83 -20.68
C SER A 135 9.72 -10.40 -20.58
N LYS A 136 9.86 -9.61 -21.65
CA LYS A 136 9.30 -8.25 -21.73
C LYS A 136 7.77 -8.26 -21.63
N VAL A 137 7.13 -9.23 -22.28
CA VAL A 137 5.65 -9.37 -22.25
C VAL A 137 5.17 -9.64 -20.83
N PHE A 138 5.80 -10.58 -20.11
CA PHE A 138 5.45 -10.87 -18.74
C PHE A 138 5.60 -9.63 -17.82
N MET A 139 6.66 -8.86 -18.01
CA MET A 139 6.88 -7.61 -17.26
C MET A 139 5.75 -6.62 -17.50
N VAL A 140 5.41 -6.32 -18.77
CA VAL A 140 4.40 -5.32 -19.11
C VAL A 140 3.02 -5.73 -18.61
N VAL A 141 2.61 -6.97 -18.84
CA VAL A 141 1.31 -7.48 -18.37
C VAL A 141 1.19 -7.36 -16.85
N ASN A 142 2.21 -7.75 -16.10
CA ASN A 142 2.14 -7.67 -14.64
C ASN A 142 2.23 -6.23 -14.12
N ILE A 143 2.90 -5.30 -14.81
CA ILE A 143 2.84 -3.86 -14.46
C ILE A 143 1.41 -3.35 -14.58
N VAL A 144 0.70 -3.69 -15.65
CA VAL A 144 -0.71 -3.31 -15.83
C VAL A 144 -1.59 -3.93 -14.73
N LEU A 145 -1.39 -5.21 -14.43
CA LEU A 145 -2.14 -5.89 -13.37
C LEU A 145 -1.90 -5.28 -11.98
N HIS A 146 -0.70 -4.73 -11.73
CA HIS A 146 -0.40 -4.02 -10.48
C HIS A 146 -1.13 -2.68 -10.31
N LEU A 147 -1.80 -2.18 -11.35
CA LEU A 147 -2.64 -0.97 -11.29
C LEU A 147 -4.12 -1.29 -11.09
N ILE A 148 -4.52 -2.56 -11.18
CA ILE A 148 -5.90 -3.02 -11.02
C ILE A 148 -6.05 -3.69 -9.66
N PHE A 149 -6.87 -3.13 -8.78
CA PHE A 149 -6.96 -3.38 -7.35
C PHE A 149 -6.95 -4.87 -6.94
N VAL A 150 -7.85 -5.70 -7.44
CA VAL A 150 -7.92 -7.14 -7.08
C VAL A 150 -6.80 -7.94 -7.77
N TRP A 151 -6.53 -7.63 -9.04
CA TRP A 151 -5.50 -8.31 -9.84
C TRP A 151 -4.10 -8.03 -9.36
N ASP A 152 -3.90 -6.92 -8.68
CA ASP A 152 -2.64 -6.52 -8.06
C ASP A 152 -2.14 -7.54 -7.01
N VAL A 153 -3.04 -8.07 -6.17
CA VAL A 153 -2.70 -9.10 -5.18
C VAL A 153 -2.32 -10.42 -5.90
N ILE A 154 -3.14 -10.85 -6.86
CA ILE A 154 -2.89 -12.09 -7.63
C ILE A 154 -1.58 -11.97 -8.40
N SER A 155 -1.36 -10.85 -9.09
CA SER A 155 -0.11 -10.57 -9.81
C SER A 155 1.09 -10.62 -8.88
N SER A 156 1.00 -10.07 -7.67
CA SER A 156 2.12 -10.06 -6.71
C SER A 156 2.58 -11.48 -6.32
N VAL A 157 1.63 -12.40 -6.15
CA VAL A 157 1.92 -13.81 -5.86
C VAL A 157 2.55 -14.51 -7.07
N ILE A 158 1.99 -14.31 -8.27
CA ILE A 158 2.53 -14.90 -9.52
C ILE A 158 3.96 -14.41 -9.76
N VAL A 159 4.19 -13.11 -9.64
CA VAL A 159 5.52 -12.48 -9.84
C VAL A 159 6.53 -13.00 -8.82
N PHE A 160 6.10 -13.17 -7.55
CA PHE A 160 6.95 -13.73 -6.50
C PHE A 160 7.47 -15.12 -6.87
N PHE A 161 6.59 -16.06 -7.23
CA PHE A 161 7.01 -17.40 -7.59
C PHE A 161 7.84 -17.44 -8.87
N LYS A 162 7.49 -16.64 -9.89
CA LYS A 162 8.22 -16.59 -11.16
C LYS A 162 9.64 -16.09 -11.00
N ILE A 163 9.84 -14.96 -10.27
CA ILE A 163 11.17 -14.37 -10.11
C ILE A 163 12.05 -15.21 -9.17
N ARG A 164 11.47 -15.87 -8.17
CA ARG A 164 12.25 -16.75 -7.27
C ARG A 164 12.68 -18.05 -7.94
N LYS A 165 11.85 -18.62 -8.81
CA LYS A 165 12.20 -19.85 -9.57
C LYS A 165 13.20 -19.59 -10.70
N ALA A 166 13.25 -18.38 -11.25
CA ALA A 166 14.18 -18.02 -12.30
C ALA A 166 15.61 -17.92 -11.73
N LYS A 167 16.46 -18.89 -12.11
CA LYS A 167 17.91 -18.82 -11.80
C LYS A 167 18.51 -17.57 -12.43
N PRO A 168 19.56 -16.96 -11.83
CA PRO A 168 20.36 -15.95 -12.53
C PRO A 168 20.84 -16.56 -13.85
N ALA A 169 20.73 -15.82 -14.95
CA ALA A 169 21.48 -16.17 -16.16
C ALA A 169 22.97 -16.02 -15.78
N GLU A 170 23.72 -17.09 -15.85
CA GLU A 170 25.19 -17.11 -15.72
C GLU A 170 25.82 -16.28 -16.83
#